data_700139efe24ab91b2d4a2bd24cdcbf58
#
_entry.id   700139efe24ab91b2d4a2bd24cdcbf58
#
_cell.length_a   1.000
_cell.length_b   1.000
_cell.length_c   1.000
_cell.angle_alpha   90.00
_cell.angle_beta   90.00
_cell.angle_gamma   90.00
#
_symmetry.space_group_name_H-M   'P 1'
#
loop_
_entity.id
_entity.type
_entity.pdbx_description
1 polymer ?
#
loop_
_entity_poly.entity_id
_entity_poly.type
_entity_poly.pdbx_seq_one_letter_code
_entity_poly.pdbx_strand_id
1 'polypeptide(L)'
;TARSRGLGDVYKRQALREYAIECAILKVYCSETLDYCVDETLQIYGGMGYSVEAGVEMGYRDARITRIYEGTNEINRMLTFAELMKRAFKSKELDLVKAGKKIPLKLIKSLLPFQNPTICKRIEMFKDLFLILSGHTGKLLGLKLAEEQEIVMDLADILSEIFIIESVYLRVQKLTNQK
;
A
#
# COMPACT_ATOMS: atom_id res chain seq x y z
N THR A 1 -27.86 -8.53 -27.74
CA THR A 1 -26.72 -7.59 -27.54
C THR A 1 -26.76 -6.83 -26.22
N ALA A 2 -27.92 -6.46 -25.67
CA ALA A 2 -28.04 -5.78 -24.36
C ALA A 2 -27.65 -6.68 -23.18
N ARG A 3 -27.94 -7.98 -23.25
CA ARG A 3 -27.59 -8.96 -22.19
C ARG A 3 -26.08 -9.21 -22.05
N SER A 4 -25.33 -9.14 -23.17
CA SER A 4 -23.87 -9.33 -23.14
C SER A 4 -23.14 -8.12 -22.57
N ARG A 5 -23.68 -6.89 -22.75
CA ARG A 5 -23.12 -5.67 -22.14
C ARG A 5 -23.26 -5.69 -20.62
N GLY A 6 -24.40 -6.14 -20.09
CA GLY A 6 -24.61 -6.23 -18.64
C GLY A 6 -23.68 -7.21 -17.94
N LEU A 7 -23.36 -8.36 -18.55
CA LEU A 7 -22.42 -9.34 -18.02
C LEU A 7 -20.98 -8.76 -17.99
N GLY A 8 -20.54 -8.11 -19.06
CA GLY A 8 -19.21 -7.47 -19.11
C GLY A 8 -19.04 -6.41 -18.01
N ASP A 9 -20.08 -5.64 -17.71
CA ASP A 9 -20.04 -4.62 -16.66
C ASP A 9 -20.01 -5.23 -15.25
N VAL A 10 -20.67 -6.39 -15.05
CA VAL A 10 -20.61 -7.14 -13.78
C VAL A 10 -19.20 -7.65 -13.53
N TYR A 11 -18.57 -8.28 -14.51
CA TYR A 11 -17.17 -8.76 -14.38
C TYR A 11 -16.18 -7.62 -14.15
N LYS A 12 -16.32 -6.49 -14.85
CA LYS A 12 -15.49 -5.30 -14.63
C LYS A 12 -15.63 -4.76 -13.20
N ARG A 13 -16.87 -4.63 -12.72
CA ARG A 13 -17.13 -4.18 -11.34
C ARG A 13 -16.59 -5.15 -10.29
N GLN A 14 -16.65 -6.45 -10.56
CA GLN A 14 -16.10 -7.46 -9.68
C GLN A 14 -14.57 -7.36 -9.63
N ALA A 15 -13.90 -7.27 -10.77
CA ALA A 15 -12.46 -7.09 -10.87
C ALA A 15 -12.00 -5.80 -10.16
N LEU A 16 -12.69 -4.67 -10.38
CA LEU A 16 -12.39 -3.42 -9.68
C LEU A 16 -12.50 -3.53 -8.16
N ARG A 17 -13.48 -4.30 -7.67
CA ARG A 17 -13.62 -4.55 -6.23
C ARG A 17 -12.54 -5.47 -5.70
N GLU A 18 -12.14 -6.46 -6.48
CA GLU A 18 -11.12 -7.44 -6.11
C GLU A 18 -9.74 -6.79 -5.96
N TYR A 19 -9.37 -5.92 -6.90
CA TYR A 19 -8.06 -5.24 -6.93
C TYR A 19 -8.10 -3.80 -6.40
N ALA A 20 -9.13 -3.42 -5.65
CA ALA A 20 -9.29 -2.05 -5.16
C ALA A 20 -8.14 -1.61 -4.24
N ILE A 21 -7.67 -2.52 -3.37
CA ILE A 21 -6.56 -2.24 -2.43
C ILE A 21 -5.26 -2.06 -3.20
N GLU A 22 -4.94 -2.98 -4.10
CA GLU A 22 -3.74 -2.98 -4.91
C GLU A 22 -3.67 -1.74 -5.81
N CYS A 23 -4.79 -1.38 -6.44
CA CYS A 23 -4.87 -0.17 -7.27
C CYS A 23 -4.67 1.11 -6.44
N ALA A 24 -5.25 1.19 -5.24
CA ALA A 24 -5.08 2.33 -4.35
C ALA A 24 -3.63 2.47 -3.88
N ILE A 25 -2.99 1.36 -3.47
CA ILE A 25 -1.57 1.33 -3.09
C ILE A 25 -0.69 1.80 -4.26
N LEU A 26 -0.90 1.24 -5.45
CA LEU A 26 -0.10 1.58 -6.63
C LEU A 26 -0.28 3.05 -7.03
N LYS A 27 -1.50 3.59 -6.96
CA LYS A 27 -1.76 4.99 -7.25
C LYS A 27 -0.97 5.90 -6.31
N VAL A 28 -0.99 5.64 -5.01
CA VAL A 28 -0.24 6.41 -4.02
C VAL A 28 1.26 6.27 -4.27
N TYR A 29 1.77 5.05 -4.30
CA TYR A 29 3.20 4.78 -4.41
C TYR A 29 3.81 5.31 -5.72
N CYS A 30 3.15 5.07 -6.86
CA CYS A 30 3.66 5.52 -8.15
C CYS A 30 3.64 7.05 -8.28
N SER A 31 2.59 7.72 -7.79
CA SER A 31 2.51 9.19 -7.85
C SER A 31 3.52 9.87 -6.92
N GLU A 32 3.83 9.31 -5.76
CA GLU A 32 4.85 9.83 -4.85
C GLU A 32 6.27 9.52 -5.35
N THR A 33 6.47 8.36 -5.95
CA THR A 33 7.75 8.06 -6.62
C THR A 33 8.00 8.99 -7.80
N LEU A 34 6.96 9.29 -8.60
CA LEU A 34 7.06 10.24 -9.70
C LEU A 34 7.42 11.65 -9.18
N ASP A 35 6.75 12.10 -8.12
CA ASP A 35 7.02 13.38 -7.49
C ASP A 35 8.49 13.49 -7.04
N TYR A 36 9.00 12.46 -6.36
CA TYR A 36 10.40 12.38 -5.98
C TYR A 36 11.36 12.44 -7.18
N CYS A 37 11.08 11.65 -8.23
CA CYS A 37 11.95 11.63 -9.41
C CYS A 37 12.01 12.97 -10.14
N VAL A 38 10.88 13.68 -10.26
CA VAL A 38 10.88 14.98 -10.94
C VAL A 38 11.48 16.07 -10.08
N ASP A 39 11.33 16.01 -8.76
CA ASP A 39 11.98 16.93 -7.81
C ASP A 39 13.50 16.80 -7.88
N GLU A 40 14.03 15.57 -7.81
CA GLU A 40 15.46 15.30 -7.97
C GLU A 40 15.96 15.71 -9.37
N THR A 41 15.17 15.51 -10.40
CA THR A 41 15.53 15.93 -11.75
C THR A 41 15.67 17.44 -11.81
N LEU A 42 14.72 18.19 -11.28
CA LEU A 42 14.77 19.66 -11.23
C LEU A 42 15.99 20.12 -10.42
N GLN A 43 16.28 19.47 -9.29
CA GLN A 43 17.42 19.78 -8.44
C GLN A 43 18.75 19.56 -9.18
N ILE A 44 18.88 18.49 -9.97
CA ILE A 44 20.09 18.20 -10.79
C ILE A 44 20.30 19.26 -11.84
N TYR A 45 19.23 19.77 -12.47
CA TYR A 45 19.31 20.85 -13.46
C TYR A 45 19.60 22.23 -12.81
N GLY A 46 19.45 22.34 -11.47
CA GLY A 46 19.64 23.60 -10.74
C GLY A 46 18.70 24.71 -11.23
N GLY A 47 19.18 25.95 -11.29
CA GLY A 47 18.38 27.09 -11.75
C GLY A 47 17.83 26.95 -13.16
N MET A 48 18.50 26.24 -14.05
CA MET A 48 18.01 25.93 -15.40
C MET A 48 16.78 25.02 -15.38
N GLY A 49 16.69 24.08 -14.43
CA GLY A 49 15.52 23.19 -14.27
C GLY A 49 14.26 23.95 -13.90
N TYR A 50 14.39 25.07 -13.23
CA TYR A 50 13.26 25.96 -12.88
C TYR A 50 12.86 26.90 -14.02
N SER A 51 13.72 27.08 -15.03
CA SER A 51 13.49 27.91 -16.19
C SER A 51 12.62 27.19 -17.23
N VAL A 52 11.73 27.94 -17.86
CA VAL A 52 10.80 27.44 -18.90
C VAL A 52 11.57 26.90 -20.12
N GLU A 53 12.74 27.47 -20.42
CA GLU A 53 13.56 27.10 -21.57
C GLU A 53 14.06 25.64 -21.48
N ALA A 54 14.29 25.13 -20.27
CA ALA A 54 14.72 23.76 -20.07
C ALA A 54 13.59 22.73 -20.14
N GLY A 55 12.34 23.16 -19.98
CA GLY A 55 11.14 22.28 -20.02
C GLY A 55 11.01 21.30 -18.84
N VAL A 56 11.96 21.28 -17.91
CA VAL A 56 11.95 20.37 -16.74
C VAL A 56 10.84 20.76 -15.77
N GLU A 57 10.60 22.06 -15.61
CA GLU A 57 9.55 22.60 -14.72
C GLU A 57 8.15 22.12 -15.08
N MET A 58 7.89 21.87 -16.37
CA MET A 58 6.60 21.34 -16.83
C MET A 58 6.37 19.92 -16.30
N GLY A 59 7.39 19.06 -16.35
CA GLY A 59 7.31 17.71 -15.80
C GLY A 59 7.04 17.72 -14.28
N TYR A 60 7.66 18.64 -13.55
CA TYR A 60 7.43 18.83 -12.11
C TYR A 60 5.97 19.24 -11.83
N ARG A 61 5.44 20.19 -12.59
CA ARG A 61 4.05 20.65 -12.48
C ARG A 61 3.05 19.54 -12.79
N ASP A 62 3.29 18.80 -13.87
CA ASP A 62 2.42 17.69 -14.30
C ASP A 62 2.44 16.51 -13.31
N ALA A 63 3.59 16.25 -12.69
CA ALA A 63 3.68 15.25 -11.65
C ALA A 63 2.86 15.62 -10.40
N ARG A 64 2.86 16.91 -10.01
CA ARG A 64 2.20 17.38 -8.80
C ARG A 64 0.68 17.09 -8.77
N ILE A 65 0.01 17.21 -9.91
CA ILE A 65 -1.44 16.99 -10.01
C ILE A 65 -1.82 15.52 -9.80
N THR A 66 -0.91 14.57 -10.07
CA THR A 66 -1.17 13.13 -9.93
C THR A 66 -1.50 12.72 -8.50
N ARG A 67 -1.04 13.47 -7.50
CA ARG A 67 -1.37 13.22 -6.08
C ARG A 67 -2.72 13.78 -5.66
N ILE A 68 -3.38 14.57 -6.51
CA ILE A 68 -4.62 15.28 -6.21
C ILE A 68 -5.84 14.65 -6.89
N TYR A 69 -5.75 14.35 -8.19
CA TYR A 69 -6.88 13.83 -8.96
C TYR A 69 -7.09 12.32 -8.73
N GLU A 70 -8.25 11.80 -9.17
CA GLU A 70 -8.66 10.39 -9.01
C GLU A 70 -8.67 9.89 -7.54
N GLY A 71 -9.04 10.80 -6.66
CA GLY A 71 -8.89 10.64 -5.21
C GLY A 71 -7.48 11.03 -4.76
N THR A 72 -7.40 11.93 -3.77
CA THR A 72 -6.09 12.33 -3.24
C THR A 72 -5.35 11.12 -2.65
N ASN A 73 -4.05 11.23 -2.50
CA ASN A 73 -3.27 10.15 -1.93
C ASN A 73 -3.73 9.79 -0.50
N GLU A 74 -4.16 10.79 0.28
CA GLU A 74 -4.74 10.60 1.61
C GLU A 74 -6.05 9.80 1.56
N ILE A 75 -6.96 10.13 0.61
CA ILE A 75 -8.20 9.38 0.41
C ILE A 75 -7.91 7.93 0.00
N ASN A 76 -6.93 7.71 -0.89
CA ASN A 76 -6.56 6.36 -1.30
C ASN A 76 -5.92 5.55 -0.15
N ARG A 77 -5.14 6.18 0.74
CA ARG A 77 -4.64 5.53 1.97
C ARG A 77 -5.79 5.07 2.87
N MET A 78 -6.73 5.97 3.14
CA MET A 78 -7.92 5.63 3.94
C MET A 78 -8.76 4.52 3.28
N LEU A 79 -8.94 4.56 1.96
CA LEU A 79 -9.63 3.52 1.19
C LEU A 79 -8.94 2.16 1.32
N THR A 80 -7.60 2.12 1.22
CA THR A 80 -6.81 0.90 1.33
C THR A 80 -7.07 0.19 2.65
N PHE A 81 -6.98 0.90 3.76
CA PHE A 81 -7.20 0.33 5.08
C PHE A 81 -8.68 -0.03 5.32
N ALA A 82 -9.61 0.82 4.90
CA ALA A 82 -11.05 0.56 5.05
C ALA A 82 -11.51 -0.68 4.27
N GLU A 83 -11.04 -0.87 3.03
CA GLU A 83 -11.35 -2.07 2.24
C GLU A 83 -10.69 -3.33 2.82
N LEU A 84 -9.48 -3.25 3.37
CA LEU A 84 -8.86 -4.35 4.08
C LEU A 84 -9.68 -4.77 5.30
N MET A 85 -10.08 -3.81 6.14
CA MET A 85 -10.93 -4.09 7.31
C MET A 85 -12.26 -4.71 6.90
N LYS A 86 -12.90 -4.17 5.88
CA LYS A 86 -14.17 -4.70 5.35
C LYS A 86 -14.03 -6.15 4.86
N ARG A 87 -12.93 -6.48 4.16
CA ARG A 87 -12.64 -7.86 3.75
C ARG A 87 -12.41 -8.76 4.96
N ALA A 88 -11.63 -8.30 5.94
CA ALA A 88 -11.34 -9.04 7.17
C ALA A 88 -12.60 -9.39 7.95
N PHE A 89 -13.55 -8.46 8.07
CA PHE A 89 -14.82 -8.71 8.76
C PHE A 89 -15.80 -9.56 7.95
N LYS A 90 -15.79 -9.46 6.63
CA LYS A 90 -16.78 -10.12 5.77
C LYS A 90 -16.40 -11.55 5.40
N SER A 91 -15.12 -11.82 5.12
CA SER A 91 -14.67 -13.09 4.53
C SER A 91 -14.32 -14.16 5.54
N LYS A 92 -14.11 -13.84 6.83
CA LYS A 92 -13.53 -14.72 7.85
C LYS A 92 -12.16 -15.32 7.46
N GLU A 93 -11.64 -14.98 6.29
CA GLU A 93 -10.33 -15.45 5.79
C GLU A 93 -9.18 -14.79 6.56
N LEU A 94 -9.36 -13.53 6.94
CA LEU A 94 -8.45 -12.79 7.82
C LEU A 94 -9.02 -12.78 9.25
N ASP A 95 -8.77 -13.84 10.01
CA ASP A 95 -9.14 -13.89 11.42
C ASP A 95 -8.13 -13.07 12.24
N LEU A 96 -8.29 -11.75 12.24
CA LEU A 96 -7.45 -10.80 12.98
C LEU A 96 -7.38 -11.13 14.48
N VAL A 97 -8.43 -11.72 15.04
CA VAL A 97 -8.49 -12.10 16.45
C VAL A 97 -7.61 -13.33 16.73
N LYS A 98 -7.66 -14.34 15.87
CA LYS A 98 -6.78 -15.51 15.98
C LYS A 98 -5.33 -15.19 15.64
N ALA A 99 -5.10 -14.34 14.64
CA ALA A 99 -3.78 -13.82 14.34
C ALA A 99 -3.18 -13.12 15.56
N GLY A 100 -3.90 -12.15 16.16
CA GLY A 100 -3.45 -11.41 17.33
C GLY A 100 -3.13 -12.27 18.56
N LYS A 101 -3.73 -13.45 18.71
CA LYS A 101 -3.44 -14.36 19.84
C LYS A 101 -2.18 -15.20 19.64
N LYS A 102 -1.80 -15.53 18.40
CA LYS A 102 -0.64 -16.39 18.10
C LYS A 102 0.67 -15.62 17.89
N ILE A 103 0.57 -14.33 17.59
CA ILE A 103 1.68 -13.50 17.17
C ILE A 103 2.64 -13.09 18.29
N PRO A 104 2.22 -12.77 19.54
CA PRO A 104 3.16 -12.30 20.57
C PRO A 104 4.33 -13.25 20.84
N LEU A 105 4.07 -14.56 20.88
CA LEU A 105 5.11 -15.56 21.11
C LEU A 105 6.08 -15.71 19.90
N LYS A 106 5.56 -15.55 18.68
CA LYS A 106 6.34 -15.63 17.45
C LYS A 106 7.24 -14.41 17.29
N LEU A 107 6.71 -13.23 17.61
CA LEU A 107 7.42 -11.97 17.56
C LEU A 107 8.55 -11.92 18.59
N ILE A 108 8.31 -12.35 19.82
CA ILE A 108 9.33 -12.42 20.87
C ILE A 108 10.48 -13.36 20.45
N LYS A 109 10.17 -14.49 19.80
CA LYS A 109 11.20 -15.40 19.27
C LYS A 109 11.99 -14.80 18.10
N SER A 110 11.39 -13.93 17.28
CA SER A 110 12.04 -13.29 16.13
C SER A 110 12.84 -12.05 16.50
N LEU A 111 12.55 -11.41 17.62
CA LEU A 111 13.30 -10.30 18.20
C LEU A 111 14.57 -10.77 18.95
N LEU A 112 14.75 -12.08 19.18
CA LEU A 112 15.99 -12.60 19.76
C LEU A 112 17.14 -12.47 18.76
N PRO A 113 18.30 -11.90 19.15
CA PRO A 113 19.33 -11.36 18.25
C PRO A 113 20.19 -12.40 17.51
N PHE A 114 19.82 -13.66 17.47
CA PHE A 114 20.71 -14.76 17.07
C PHE A 114 20.59 -15.27 15.63
N GLN A 115 19.73 -14.70 14.77
CA GLN A 115 19.68 -15.14 13.36
C GLN A 115 19.42 -13.95 12.45
N ASN A 116 20.30 -13.72 11.47
CA ASN A 116 20.00 -12.85 10.34
C ASN A 116 18.84 -13.48 9.55
N PRO A 117 17.59 -13.01 9.71
CA PRO A 117 16.46 -13.62 9.02
C PRO A 117 16.58 -13.37 7.52
N THR A 118 16.22 -14.37 6.72
CA THR A 118 16.06 -14.20 5.27
C THR A 118 15.02 -13.12 4.98
N ILE A 119 15.11 -12.49 3.80
CA ILE A 119 14.16 -11.43 3.37
C ILE A 119 12.71 -11.91 3.50
N CYS A 120 12.40 -13.14 3.11
CA CYS A 120 11.08 -13.73 3.25
C CYS A 120 10.58 -13.71 4.71
N LYS A 121 11.42 -14.14 5.65
CA LYS A 121 11.08 -14.11 7.09
C LYS A 121 10.86 -12.69 7.61
N ARG A 122 11.62 -11.71 7.10
CA ARG A 122 11.41 -10.29 7.48
C ARG A 122 10.05 -9.78 6.98
N ILE A 123 9.66 -10.13 5.76
CA ILE A 123 8.34 -9.77 5.21
C ILE A 123 7.23 -10.38 6.08
N GLU A 124 7.34 -11.65 6.45
CA GLU A 124 6.37 -12.30 7.36
C GLU A 124 6.30 -11.60 8.72
N MET A 125 7.45 -11.19 9.28
CA MET A 125 7.49 -10.43 10.53
C MET A 125 6.77 -9.08 10.42
N PHE A 126 6.95 -8.35 9.31
CA PHE A 126 6.24 -7.09 9.09
C PHE A 126 4.73 -7.29 8.93
N LYS A 127 4.30 -8.36 8.24
CA LYS A 127 2.88 -8.74 8.16
C LYS A 127 2.31 -9.04 9.56
N ASP A 128 3.02 -9.83 10.36
CA ASP A 128 2.61 -10.14 11.72
C ASP A 128 2.52 -8.88 12.59
N LEU A 129 3.50 -7.97 12.49
CA LEU A 129 3.50 -6.69 13.20
C LEU A 129 2.31 -5.81 12.79
N PHE A 130 2.05 -5.70 11.49
CA PHE A 130 0.91 -4.97 10.96
C PHE A 130 -0.42 -5.51 11.51
N LEU A 131 -0.59 -6.84 11.56
CA LEU A 131 -1.80 -7.48 12.11
C LEU A 131 -1.97 -7.19 13.61
N ILE A 132 -0.87 -7.18 14.39
CA ILE A 132 -0.92 -6.81 15.82
C ILE A 132 -1.35 -5.36 15.96
N LEU A 133 -0.69 -4.43 15.25
CA LEU A 133 -0.99 -3.01 15.33
C LEU A 133 -2.43 -2.73 14.94
N SER A 134 -2.87 -3.24 13.80
CA SER A 134 -4.25 -3.06 13.31
C SER A 134 -5.28 -3.67 14.26
N GLY A 135 -5.00 -4.86 14.81
CA GLY A 135 -5.88 -5.52 15.79
C GLY A 135 -5.94 -4.79 17.12
N HIS A 136 -4.81 -4.27 17.60
CA HIS A 136 -4.73 -3.49 18.84
C HIS A 136 -5.47 -2.15 18.70
N THR A 137 -5.19 -1.43 17.63
CA THR A 137 -5.82 -0.14 17.32
C THR A 137 -7.34 -0.30 17.14
N GLY A 138 -7.77 -1.33 16.40
CA GLY A 138 -9.19 -1.64 16.24
C GLY A 138 -9.89 -1.99 17.55
N LYS A 139 -9.20 -2.65 18.49
CA LYS A 139 -9.73 -2.95 19.82
C LYS A 139 -9.82 -1.72 20.71
N LEU A 140 -8.84 -0.83 20.65
CA LEU A 140 -8.81 0.40 21.46
C LEU A 140 -9.83 1.43 21.00
N LEU A 141 -9.89 1.69 19.70
CA LEU A 141 -10.68 2.78 19.11
C LEU A 141 -12.07 2.32 18.64
N GLY A 142 -12.23 1.04 18.30
CA GLY A 142 -13.51 0.52 17.82
C GLY A 142 -14.07 1.34 16.65
N LEU A 143 -15.29 1.85 16.81
CA LEU A 143 -15.94 2.68 15.78
C LEU A 143 -15.27 4.04 15.57
N LYS A 144 -14.56 4.57 16.57
CA LYS A 144 -13.84 5.84 16.47
C LYS A 144 -12.60 5.75 15.57
N LEU A 145 -12.13 4.55 15.23
CA LEU A 145 -10.99 4.38 14.34
C LEU A 145 -11.19 5.09 12.98
N ALA A 146 -12.41 5.17 12.49
CA ALA A 146 -12.72 5.87 11.24
C ALA A 146 -12.56 7.40 11.34
N GLU A 147 -12.58 7.94 12.55
CA GLU A 147 -12.41 9.38 12.83
C GLU A 147 -10.92 9.73 13.02
N GLU A 148 -10.10 8.76 13.42
CA GLU A 148 -8.65 8.90 13.65
C GLU A 148 -7.87 8.69 12.35
N GLN A 149 -8.01 9.65 11.42
CA GLN A 149 -7.48 9.54 10.05
C GLN A 149 -5.96 9.40 10.00
N GLU A 150 -5.20 10.04 10.88
CA GLU A 150 -3.74 9.93 10.94
C GLU A 150 -3.31 8.49 11.21
N ILE A 151 -3.93 7.84 12.20
CA ILE A 151 -3.63 6.44 12.54
C ILE A 151 -3.99 5.50 11.38
N VAL A 152 -5.11 5.77 10.70
CA VAL A 152 -5.55 5.00 9.54
C VAL A 152 -4.56 5.15 8.38
N MET A 153 -4.04 6.36 8.14
CA MET A 153 -3.04 6.61 7.10
C MET A 153 -1.71 5.92 7.41
N ASP A 154 -1.23 5.99 8.66
CA ASP A 154 0.01 5.30 9.07
C ASP A 154 -0.11 3.78 8.88
N LEU A 155 -1.25 3.19 9.25
CA LEU A 155 -1.51 1.77 9.02
C LEU A 155 -1.58 1.43 7.52
N ALA A 156 -2.13 2.31 6.70
CA ALA A 156 -2.17 2.14 5.26
C ALA A 156 -0.77 2.23 4.64
N ASP A 157 0.10 3.11 5.14
CA ASP A 157 1.49 3.21 4.70
C ASP A 157 2.29 1.97 5.05
N ILE A 158 2.17 1.45 6.26
CA ILE A 158 2.79 0.17 6.65
C ILE A 158 2.33 -0.96 5.72
N LEU A 159 1.04 -1.05 5.42
CA LEU A 159 0.50 -2.06 4.50
C LEU A 159 1.06 -1.90 3.09
N SER A 160 1.14 -0.67 2.60
CA SER A 160 1.66 -0.34 1.27
C SER A 160 3.13 -0.73 1.13
N GLU A 161 3.96 -0.41 2.12
CA GLU A 161 5.37 -0.79 2.15
C GLU A 161 5.56 -2.33 2.15
N ILE A 162 4.77 -3.05 2.95
CA ILE A 162 4.80 -4.52 2.96
C ILE A 162 4.45 -5.07 1.57
N PHE A 163 3.40 -4.55 0.93
CA PHE A 163 2.96 -4.98 -0.39
C PHE A 163 4.04 -4.74 -1.46
N ILE A 164 4.68 -3.57 -1.45
CA ILE A 164 5.73 -3.22 -2.41
C ILE A 164 6.97 -4.10 -2.23
N ILE A 165 7.45 -4.25 -0.99
CA ILE A 165 8.62 -5.08 -0.67
C ILE A 165 8.39 -6.53 -1.10
N GLU A 166 7.20 -7.09 -0.79
CA GLU A 166 6.85 -8.45 -1.19
C GLU A 166 6.76 -8.60 -2.71
N SER A 167 6.14 -7.62 -3.39
CA SER A 167 6.02 -7.62 -4.86
C SER A 167 7.39 -7.61 -5.54
N VAL A 168 8.32 -6.78 -5.06
CA VAL A 168 9.71 -6.72 -5.56
C VAL A 168 10.43 -8.05 -5.29
N TYR A 169 10.30 -8.59 -4.08
CA TYR A 169 10.91 -9.87 -3.71
C TYR A 169 10.45 -11.01 -4.62
N LEU A 170 9.15 -11.14 -4.82
CA LEU A 170 8.58 -12.17 -5.71
C LEU A 170 9.02 -11.98 -7.17
N ARG A 171 9.13 -10.75 -7.63
CA ARG A 171 9.63 -10.44 -8.98
C ARG A 171 11.07 -10.84 -9.16
N VAL A 172 11.93 -10.54 -8.20
CA VAL A 172 13.35 -10.93 -8.22
C VAL A 172 13.48 -12.45 -8.20
N GLN A 173 12.75 -13.15 -7.33
CA GLN A 173 12.75 -14.62 -7.32
C GLN A 173 12.37 -15.22 -8.67
N LYS A 174 11.30 -14.70 -9.29
CA LYS A 174 10.86 -15.17 -10.61
C LYS A 174 11.95 -14.99 -11.67
N LEU A 175 12.65 -13.87 -11.68
CA LEU A 175 13.74 -13.60 -12.63
C LEU A 175 14.96 -14.48 -12.39
N THR A 176 15.26 -14.79 -11.12
CA THR A 176 16.40 -15.64 -10.75
C THR A 176 16.14 -17.11 -11.11
N ASN A 177 14.89 -17.58 -10.95
CA ASN A 177 14.52 -18.97 -11.27
C ASN A 177 14.33 -19.23 -12.78
N GLN A 178 14.36 -18.18 -13.63
CA GLN A 178 14.29 -18.30 -15.09
C GLN A 178 15.67 -18.38 -15.76
N LYS A 179 16.75 -18.28 -15.00
CA LYS A 179 18.15 -18.51 -15.45
C LYS A 179 18.59 -19.92 -15.09
#